data_e1b77b099ddbb928cba9efbae5eb7044
#
_entry.id   e1b77b099ddbb928cba9efbae5eb7044
#
_cell.length_a   1.000
_cell.length_b   1.000
_cell.length_c   1.000
_cell.angle_alpha   90.00
_cell.angle_beta   90.00
_cell.angle_gamma   90.00
#
_symmetry.space_group_name_H-M   'P 1'
#
loop_
_entity.id
_entity.type
_entity.pdbx_description
1 polymer ?
#
loop_
_entity_poly.entity_id
_entity_poly.type
_entity_poly.pdbx_seq_one_letter_code
_entity_poly.pdbx_strand_id
1 'polypeptide(L)'
;MHRPCAFNHSTGRTRYPHDRPPEAALPRLATRKCATSERDIRIIDSTWQFAARLERPIRQSMDQRLETRGDNMDQSVDVLIIGAGPGGLTAAYLLTRQTDLSVAVIEKDPRYVGGISRTEQFDGHCFDIGGHRFFSKSADVVALWHELLPDDFIERPRSSRIFYRNKFYRYPLDGIEALLNLGIIESTRCVLSYLAARVKPCPNPKSFHQWVANQFGERLFSIFFKTYTEKVWGMSCDEISADWAAQRIKGLSLSTAIVSAVKRSLGIRSGKSSVKTLIESFHYPRRGPGMLWEAAARKFQDQGGQLMMGQAAGAMQYDGLTRRWLVETVGQDGQTNRISARDVVCTAPLRETLRAISPRPSSAAAASRLQYRDFITVALILDRPATFTDNWIYIHDPSVKVGRIQNFASWSPEMVPDAATGGCLGLEYFCFDGDSMWESSDADMTELAIGELEKIGLATRDQIRGSRVVRQPKAYPVYDDDYRDIVDEIRSDLAEHYPNLHLVGRNGMHKYNNQDHAMMTAMLTVENIVAGHKLRDVWAVNEDAEYHESGTEPQAGASGLRAVPTRTVQWGRT
;
A
#
# COMPACT_ATOMS: atom_id res chain seq x y z
N MET A 1 26.84 62.69 2.31
CA MET A 1 26.36 63.87 1.61
C MET A 1 25.05 63.56 0.95
N HIS A 2 24.07 64.29 1.41
CA HIS A 2 22.73 64.56 0.84
C HIS A 2 21.71 63.44 0.59
N ARG A 3 20.74 63.50 1.49
CA ARG A 3 19.33 63.12 1.40
C ARG A 3 18.56 64.02 0.40
N PRO A 4 17.23 64.00 0.40
CA PRO A 4 16.22 63.16 -0.24
C PRO A 4 15.22 64.01 -1.06
N CYS A 5 14.22 63.40 -1.67
CA CYS A 5 12.96 64.10 -1.96
C CYS A 5 11.76 63.18 -1.88
N ALA A 6 10.85 63.57 -1.02
CA ALA A 6 9.48 63.12 -0.87
C ALA A 6 8.54 64.02 -1.70
N PHE A 7 7.38 63.53 -2.08
CA PHE A 7 6.09 64.21 -2.33
C PHE A 7 5.13 63.19 -2.93
N ASN A 8 3.89 63.08 -2.64
CA ASN A 8 2.89 63.56 -1.73
C ASN A 8 1.53 62.97 -2.22
N HIS A 9 0.68 62.68 -1.30
CA HIS A 9 -0.73 62.36 -1.35
C HIS A 9 -1.57 62.75 -2.58
N SER A 10 -2.48 61.80 -3.00
CA SER A 10 -3.85 62.26 -3.25
C SER A 10 -4.83 61.09 -2.98
N THR A 11 -5.74 61.39 -2.12
CA THR A 11 -6.92 60.70 -1.64
C THR A 11 -7.97 60.61 -2.74
N GLY A 12 -8.51 59.42 -2.98
CA GLY A 12 -9.70 59.23 -3.79
C GLY A 12 -10.63 58.19 -3.15
N ARG A 13 -11.51 58.67 -2.24
CA ARG A 13 -12.65 57.86 -1.77
C ARG A 13 -13.71 57.84 -2.86
N THR A 14 -14.05 56.69 -3.39
CA THR A 14 -15.30 56.44 -4.09
C THR A 14 -16.15 55.50 -3.23
N ARG A 15 -17.25 56.03 -2.73
CA ARG A 15 -18.35 55.32 -2.06
C ARG A 15 -19.11 54.53 -3.14
N TYR A 16 -19.36 53.27 -2.90
CA TYR A 16 -20.43 52.52 -3.56
C TYR A 16 -21.62 52.37 -2.59
N PRO A 17 -22.87 52.51 -3.11
CA PRO A 17 -24.06 52.47 -2.27
C PRO A 17 -24.48 51.06 -1.91
N HIS A 18 -24.94 50.90 -0.71
CA HIS A 18 -25.66 49.76 -0.19
C HIS A 18 -27.05 49.68 -0.81
N ASP A 19 -27.30 48.65 -1.65
CA ASP A 19 -28.66 48.22 -1.95
C ASP A 19 -28.95 46.95 -1.13
N ARG A 20 -29.91 47.10 -0.18
CA ARG A 20 -30.57 45.99 0.49
C ARG A 20 -31.77 45.57 -0.35
N PRO A 21 -32.04 44.27 -0.54
CA PRO A 21 -33.34 43.84 -1.07
C PRO A 21 -34.43 43.94 0.00
N PRO A 22 -35.71 44.14 -0.39
CA PRO A 22 -36.79 44.43 0.54
C PRO A 22 -37.26 43.19 1.30
N GLU A 23 -37.56 43.41 2.59
CA GLU A 23 -38.26 42.46 3.46
C GLU A 23 -39.66 42.13 2.92
N ALA A 24 -39.91 40.84 2.64
CA ALA A 24 -41.25 40.35 2.38
C ALA A 24 -41.99 40.16 3.69
N ALA A 25 -43.06 40.92 3.85
CA ALA A 25 -43.97 40.90 4.99
C ALA A 25 -44.70 39.55 5.12
N LEU A 26 -44.56 38.91 6.27
CA LEU A 26 -45.40 37.76 6.66
C LEU A 26 -46.79 38.25 7.11
N PRO A 27 -47.90 37.65 6.65
CA PRO A 27 -49.23 38.01 7.13
C PRO A 27 -49.48 37.43 8.54
N ARG A 28 -49.97 38.24 9.46
CA ARG A 28 -50.46 37.85 10.78
C ARG A 28 -51.68 36.92 10.63
N LEU A 29 -51.54 35.68 11.06
CA LEU A 29 -52.66 34.76 11.20
C LEU A 29 -53.47 35.09 12.45
N ALA A 30 -54.71 35.46 12.22
CA ALA A 30 -55.71 35.71 13.25
C ALA A 30 -56.10 34.36 13.91
N THR A 31 -56.10 34.37 15.25
CA THR A 31 -56.61 33.28 16.08
C THR A 31 -58.12 33.13 15.92
N ARG A 32 -58.55 32.13 15.12
CA ARG A 32 -59.94 31.67 15.17
C ARG A 32 -59.98 30.39 16.02
N LYS A 33 -60.72 30.51 17.16
CA LYS A 33 -61.18 29.35 17.93
C LYS A 33 -62.10 28.53 17.03
N CYS A 34 -61.70 27.34 16.63
CA CYS A 34 -62.57 26.34 16.02
C CYS A 34 -62.96 25.33 17.07
N ALA A 35 -64.25 25.17 17.31
CA ALA A 35 -64.83 24.12 18.14
C ALA A 35 -64.71 22.83 17.36
N THR A 36 -64.01 21.82 17.90
CA THR A 36 -63.96 20.46 17.37
C THR A 36 -65.27 19.77 17.64
N SER A 37 -65.96 19.31 16.60
CA SER A 37 -67.16 18.51 16.70
C SER A 37 -66.80 17.06 16.99
N GLU A 38 -67.65 16.35 17.75
CA GLU A 38 -67.49 14.90 18.06
C GLU A 38 -67.38 13.97 16.87
N ARG A 39 -67.57 14.45 15.65
CA ARG A 39 -67.36 13.65 14.43
C ARG A 39 -65.88 13.54 14.00
N ASP A 40 -65.02 14.50 14.31
CA ASP A 40 -63.61 14.48 13.93
C ASP A 40 -62.79 13.52 14.79
N ILE A 41 -63.20 13.25 16.03
CA ILE A 41 -62.54 12.28 16.92
C ILE A 41 -62.74 10.85 16.45
N ARG A 42 -63.85 10.50 15.80
CA ARG A 42 -64.13 9.14 15.29
C ARG A 42 -63.34 8.83 14.02
N ILE A 43 -62.94 9.81 13.23
CA ILE A 43 -62.13 9.61 12.00
C ILE A 43 -60.66 9.37 12.35
N ILE A 44 -60.14 10.06 13.37
CA ILE A 44 -58.77 9.85 13.83
C ILE A 44 -58.58 8.46 14.47
N ASP A 45 -59.57 8.00 15.24
CA ASP A 45 -59.53 6.68 15.91
C ASP A 45 -59.60 5.53 14.87
N SER A 46 -60.36 5.70 13.80
CA SER A 46 -60.44 4.68 12.71
C SER A 46 -59.17 4.60 11.87
N THR A 47 -58.44 5.68 11.67
CA THR A 47 -57.17 5.67 10.95
C THR A 47 -56.06 5.04 11.76
N TRP A 48 -56.01 5.23 13.07
CA TRP A 48 -55.05 4.54 13.95
C TRP A 48 -55.31 3.06 14.08
N GLN A 49 -56.57 2.63 14.13
CA GLN A 49 -56.93 1.21 14.14
C GLN A 49 -56.66 0.53 12.77
N PHE A 50 -56.73 1.25 11.67
CA PHE A 50 -56.40 0.71 10.33
C PHE A 50 -54.88 0.60 10.15
N ALA A 51 -54.09 1.56 10.62
CA ALA A 51 -52.63 1.52 10.62
C ALA A 51 -52.12 0.36 11.51
N ALA A 52 -52.67 0.18 12.72
CA ALA A 52 -52.31 -0.91 13.61
C ALA A 52 -52.72 -2.31 13.09
N ARG A 53 -53.71 -2.37 12.20
CA ARG A 53 -54.11 -3.63 11.53
C ARG A 53 -53.22 -4.00 10.36
N LEU A 54 -52.55 -3.05 9.72
CA LEU A 54 -51.61 -3.31 8.63
C LEU A 54 -50.19 -3.60 9.15
N GLU A 55 -49.81 -3.09 10.31
CA GLU A 55 -48.50 -3.37 10.92
C GLU A 55 -48.35 -4.82 11.43
N ARG A 56 -49.44 -5.47 11.90
CA ARG A 56 -49.38 -6.86 12.38
C ARG A 56 -49.00 -7.88 11.31
N PRO A 57 -49.60 -7.89 10.09
CA PRO A 57 -49.18 -8.83 9.06
C PRO A 57 -47.78 -8.51 8.50
N ILE A 58 -47.33 -7.23 8.50
CA ILE A 58 -45.99 -6.87 8.05
C ILE A 58 -44.94 -7.32 9.08
N ARG A 59 -45.18 -7.14 10.38
CA ARG A 59 -44.31 -7.68 11.43
C ARG A 59 -44.28 -9.20 11.43
N GLN A 60 -45.43 -9.87 11.36
CA GLN A 60 -45.45 -11.33 11.26
C GLN A 60 -44.80 -11.88 9.98
N SER A 61 -44.92 -11.18 8.85
CA SER A 61 -44.24 -11.56 7.61
C SER A 61 -42.73 -11.26 7.66
N MET A 62 -42.30 -10.24 8.41
CA MET A 62 -40.86 -9.98 8.68
C MET A 62 -40.30 -11.00 9.67
N ASP A 63 -41.01 -11.31 10.74
CA ASP A 63 -40.58 -12.33 11.71
C ASP A 63 -40.56 -13.72 11.08
N GLN A 64 -41.56 -14.09 10.27
CA GLN A 64 -41.55 -15.36 9.50
C GLN A 64 -40.47 -15.39 8.39
N ARG A 65 -40.09 -14.25 7.80
CA ARG A 65 -38.95 -14.20 6.86
C ARG A 65 -37.61 -14.26 7.56
N LEU A 66 -37.54 -13.91 8.84
CA LEU A 66 -36.35 -14.09 9.68
C LEU A 66 -36.21 -15.52 10.17
N GLU A 67 -37.35 -16.21 10.45
CA GLU A 67 -37.36 -17.63 10.89
C GLU A 67 -37.16 -18.65 9.76
N THR A 68 -37.34 -18.28 8.48
CA THR A 68 -37.12 -19.18 7.32
C THR A 68 -35.76 -19.04 6.64
N ARG A 69 -34.88 -18.15 7.10
CA ARG A 69 -33.45 -18.19 6.75
C ARG A 69 -32.78 -19.13 7.74
N GLY A 70 -32.50 -20.34 7.27
CA GLY A 70 -31.86 -21.42 8.03
C GLY A 70 -30.75 -20.91 8.94
N ASP A 71 -30.65 -21.50 10.12
CA ASP A 71 -29.70 -21.24 11.19
C ASP A 71 -28.26 -21.05 10.69
N ASN A 72 -27.93 -19.87 10.21
CA ASN A 72 -26.54 -19.40 10.13
C ASN A 72 -26.19 -18.95 11.55
N MET A 73 -25.54 -19.83 12.33
CA MET A 73 -25.05 -19.51 13.66
C MET A 73 -24.17 -18.27 13.59
N ASP A 74 -24.64 -17.17 14.19
CA ASP A 74 -23.84 -15.97 14.37
C ASP A 74 -22.64 -16.30 15.27
N GLN A 75 -21.45 -16.42 14.68
CA GLN A 75 -20.24 -16.61 15.44
C GLN A 75 -19.88 -15.31 16.17
N SER A 76 -19.46 -15.39 17.43
CA SER A 76 -19.00 -14.24 18.20
C SER A 76 -17.54 -14.39 18.59
N VAL A 77 -16.75 -13.33 18.35
CA VAL A 77 -15.33 -13.25 18.73
C VAL A 77 -15.03 -11.90 19.39
N ASP A 78 -13.90 -11.81 20.08
CA ASP A 78 -13.42 -10.53 20.60
C ASP A 78 -12.83 -9.69 19.49
N VAL A 79 -11.99 -10.28 18.63
CA VAL A 79 -11.32 -9.59 17.53
C VAL A 79 -11.52 -10.34 16.23
N LEU A 80 -12.09 -9.67 15.24
CA LEU A 80 -12.13 -10.13 13.86
C LEU A 80 -11.06 -9.41 13.04
N ILE A 81 -10.28 -10.18 12.29
CA ILE A 81 -9.25 -9.65 11.40
C ILE A 81 -9.64 -9.91 9.95
N ILE A 82 -9.69 -8.86 9.15
CA ILE A 82 -10.03 -8.92 7.73
C ILE A 82 -8.75 -8.88 6.90
N GLY A 83 -8.41 -10.03 6.31
CA GLY A 83 -7.24 -10.26 5.46
C GLY A 83 -6.07 -10.92 6.19
N ALA A 84 -5.55 -12.01 5.62
CA ALA A 84 -4.40 -12.79 6.11
C ALA A 84 -3.06 -12.36 5.44
N GLY A 85 -2.91 -11.07 5.14
CA GLY A 85 -1.64 -10.48 4.71
C GLY A 85 -0.69 -10.23 5.89
N PRO A 86 0.51 -9.63 5.65
CA PRO A 86 1.51 -9.37 6.70
C PRO A 86 0.95 -8.66 7.94
N GLY A 87 0.13 -7.63 7.77
CA GLY A 87 -0.47 -6.91 8.89
C GLY A 87 -1.48 -7.77 9.66
N GLY A 88 -2.39 -8.45 8.95
CA GLY A 88 -3.43 -9.27 9.58
C GLY A 88 -2.86 -10.45 10.36
N LEU A 89 -1.96 -11.23 9.75
CA LEU A 89 -1.35 -12.38 10.43
C LEU A 89 -0.43 -11.97 11.59
N THR A 90 0.25 -10.83 11.49
CA THR A 90 1.02 -10.30 12.62
C THR A 90 0.10 -9.95 13.79
N ALA A 91 -1.03 -9.26 13.53
CA ALA A 91 -1.99 -8.95 14.57
C ALA A 91 -2.60 -10.23 15.18
N ALA A 92 -3.01 -11.17 14.33
CA ALA A 92 -3.59 -12.44 14.74
C ALA A 92 -2.67 -13.22 15.67
N TYR A 93 -1.43 -13.46 15.23
CA TYR A 93 -0.44 -14.19 16.01
C TYR A 93 -0.11 -13.52 17.34
N LEU A 94 0.04 -12.20 17.36
CA LEU A 94 0.38 -11.48 18.58
C LEU A 94 -0.78 -11.43 19.58
N LEU A 95 -2.02 -11.27 19.10
CA LEU A 95 -3.21 -11.28 19.96
C LEU A 95 -3.37 -12.64 20.66
N THR A 96 -3.36 -13.74 19.90
CA THR A 96 -3.50 -15.09 20.50
C THR A 96 -2.33 -15.48 21.39
N ARG A 97 -1.11 -15.00 21.09
CA ARG A 97 0.08 -15.24 21.93
C ARG A 97 0.07 -14.48 23.25
N GLN A 98 -0.54 -13.30 23.28
CA GLN A 98 -0.39 -12.34 24.40
C GLN A 98 -1.63 -12.22 25.26
N THR A 99 -2.77 -12.73 24.78
CA THR A 99 -4.07 -12.56 25.43
C THR A 99 -4.89 -13.85 25.32
N ASP A 100 -5.94 -13.93 26.10
CA ASP A 100 -6.95 -14.99 26.03
C ASP A 100 -8.14 -14.57 25.14
N LEU A 101 -7.99 -13.50 24.33
CA LEU A 101 -9.06 -13.03 23.42
C LEU A 101 -9.32 -14.06 22.33
N SER A 102 -10.60 -14.28 22.03
CA SER A 102 -11.03 -15.04 20.88
C SER A 102 -10.77 -14.26 19.58
N VAL A 103 -9.94 -14.81 18.69
CA VAL A 103 -9.50 -14.14 17.45
C VAL A 103 -9.86 -14.99 16.24
N ALA A 104 -10.53 -14.36 15.27
CA ALA A 104 -10.79 -14.95 13.96
C ALA A 104 -10.18 -14.11 12.85
N VAL A 105 -9.66 -14.78 11.82
CA VAL A 105 -9.13 -14.16 10.59
C VAL A 105 -9.97 -14.67 9.41
N ILE A 106 -10.45 -13.77 8.56
CA ILE A 106 -11.04 -14.09 7.27
C ILE A 106 -10.10 -13.69 6.15
N GLU A 107 -9.92 -14.56 5.16
CA GLU A 107 -9.10 -14.31 3.97
C GLU A 107 -9.88 -14.72 2.72
N LYS A 108 -9.95 -13.81 1.74
CA LYS A 108 -10.69 -14.06 0.49
C LYS A 108 -10.03 -15.06 -0.43
N ASP A 109 -8.69 -15.18 -0.39
CA ASP A 109 -7.96 -16.17 -1.15
C ASP A 109 -8.23 -17.56 -0.53
N PRO A 110 -8.66 -18.58 -1.32
CA PRO A 110 -8.93 -19.91 -0.78
C PRO A 110 -7.67 -20.74 -0.54
N ARG A 111 -6.52 -20.34 -1.07
CA ARG A 111 -5.30 -21.16 -1.08
C ARG A 111 -4.12 -20.52 -0.36
N TYR A 112 -3.97 -19.21 -0.51
CA TYR A 112 -2.76 -18.52 -0.07
C TYR A 112 -3.04 -17.51 1.04
N VAL A 113 -2.21 -17.54 2.05
CA VAL A 113 -2.03 -16.44 3.01
C VAL A 113 -0.84 -15.55 2.57
N GLY A 114 -0.63 -14.42 3.25
CA GLY A 114 0.47 -13.50 2.96
C GLY A 114 0.11 -12.34 2.04
N GLY A 115 -1.11 -12.33 1.48
CA GLY A 115 -1.55 -11.26 0.59
C GLY A 115 -0.61 -11.08 -0.61
N ILE A 116 -0.12 -9.85 -0.85
CA ILE A 116 0.85 -9.61 -1.94
C ILE A 116 2.24 -10.22 -1.65
N SER A 117 2.55 -10.54 -0.40
CA SER A 117 3.82 -11.18 0.00
C SER A 117 3.74 -12.71 0.01
N ARG A 118 2.71 -13.28 -0.61
CA ARG A 118 2.64 -14.73 -0.83
C ARG A 118 3.65 -15.19 -1.87
N THR A 119 3.99 -16.45 -1.83
CA THR A 119 4.78 -17.13 -2.87
C THR A 119 3.88 -18.08 -3.63
N GLU A 120 3.82 -17.92 -4.94
CA GLU A 120 3.08 -18.79 -5.84
C GLU A 120 3.94 -20.01 -6.21
N GLN A 121 3.28 -21.12 -6.54
CA GLN A 121 3.92 -22.35 -6.97
C GLN A 121 3.38 -22.82 -8.32
N PHE A 122 4.28 -23.15 -9.22
CA PHE A 122 3.92 -23.70 -10.53
C PHE A 122 5.04 -24.63 -11.02
N ASP A 123 4.69 -25.86 -11.38
CA ASP A 123 5.60 -26.89 -11.91
C ASP A 123 6.88 -27.04 -11.07
N GLY A 124 6.73 -27.14 -9.75
CA GLY A 124 7.83 -27.26 -8.79
C GLY A 124 8.63 -25.97 -8.53
N HIS A 125 8.39 -24.91 -9.29
CA HIS A 125 9.02 -23.60 -9.11
C HIS A 125 8.22 -22.74 -8.15
N CYS A 126 8.94 -21.97 -7.33
CA CYS A 126 8.37 -20.92 -6.48
C CYS A 126 8.67 -19.56 -7.09
N PHE A 127 7.71 -18.63 -7.04
CA PHE A 127 7.91 -17.25 -7.48
C PHE A 127 7.02 -16.28 -6.71
N ASP A 128 7.53 -15.08 -6.51
CA ASP A 128 6.86 -14.03 -5.76
C ASP A 128 6.04 -13.12 -6.66
N ILE A 129 5.02 -12.49 -6.06
CA ILE A 129 4.29 -11.42 -6.71
C ILE A 129 4.98 -10.10 -6.41
N GLY A 130 6.03 -9.79 -7.17
CA GLY A 130 6.94 -8.69 -6.89
C GLY A 130 8.11 -9.08 -5.99
N GLY A 131 9.09 -8.19 -5.82
CA GLY A 131 10.26 -8.44 -4.99
C GLY A 131 10.02 -8.10 -3.53
N HIS A 132 10.11 -9.09 -2.65
CA HIS A 132 9.86 -8.95 -1.21
C HIS A 132 11.10 -9.28 -0.38
N ARG A 133 12.09 -8.39 -0.38
CA ARG A 133 13.26 -8.52 0.49
C ARG A 133 12.90 -8.29 1.96
N PHE A 134 13.54 -9.04 2.85
CA PHE A 134 13.44 -8.89 4.30
C PHE A 134 14.57 -7.99 4.80
N PHE A 135 14.22 -6.77 5.07
CA PHE A 135 15.06 -5.77 5.69
C PHE A 135 14.20 -4.87 6.55
N SER A 136 14.58 -4.68 7.81
CA SER A 136 13.93 -3.73 8.70
C SER A 136 14.95 -3.08 9.62
N LYS A 137 14.72 -1.83 9.98
CA LYS A 137 15.46 -1.13 11.05
C LYS A 137 14.88 -1.41 12.44
N SER A 138 13.69 -2.04 12.51
CA SER A 138 13.07 -2.41 13.77
C SER A 138 13.60 -3.75 14.25
N ALA A 139 14.27 -3.74 15.40
CA ALA A 139 14.72 -4.97 16.05
C ALA A 139 13.57 -5.91 16.40
N ASP A 140 12.40 -5.36 16.77
CA ASP A 140 11.22 -6.15 17.12
C ASP A 140 10.62 -6.86 15.92
N VAL A 141 10.58 -6.21 14.75
CA VAL A 141 10.15 -6.84 13.50
C VAL A 141 11.11 -7.96 13.12
N VAL A 142 12.42 -7.72 13.21
CA VAL A 142 13.45 -8.73 12.91
C VAL A 142 13.36 -9.90 13.88
N ALA A 143 13.19 -9.63 15.18
CA ALA A 143 12.99 -10.67 16.19
C ALA A 143 11.76 -11.53 15.91
N LEU A 144 10.64 -10.90 15.48
CA LEU A 144 9.43 -11.62 15.12
C LEU A 144 9.62 -12.48 13.86
N TRP A 145 10.41 -12.05 12.86
CA TRP A 145 10.74 -12.91 11.71
C TRP A 145 11.41 -14.20 12.16
N HIS A 146 12.45 -14.10 12.99
CA HIS A 146 13.17 -15.29 13.50
C HIS A 146 12.35 -16.12 14.48
N GLU A 147 11.41 -15.52 15.20
CA GLU A 147 10.48 -16.26 16.05
C GLU A 147 9.47 -17.07 15.21
N LEU A 148 8.96 -16.49 14.14
CA LEU A 148 8.00 -17.16 13.25
C LEU A 148 8.67 -18.22 12.37
N LEU A 149 9.87 -17.92 11.85
CA LEU A 149 10.61 -18.77 10.93
C LEU A 149 12.10 -18.79 11.31
N PRO A 150 12.49 -19.61 12.34
CA PRO A 150 13.82 -19.52 12.96
C PRO A 150 14.97 -19.98 12.05
N ASP A 151 14.77 -21.00 11.20
CA ASP A 151 15.85 -21.73 10.52
C ASP A 151 15.90 -21.51 9.00
N ASP A 152 14.90 -20.83 8.42
CA ASP A 152 14.72 -20.80 6.97
C ASP A 152 15.06 -19.46 6.32
N PHE A 153 15.61 -18.52 7.06
CA PHE A 153 16.16 -17.29 6.46
C PHE A 153 17.58 -17.51 5.97
N ILE A 154 17.83 -17.10 4.75
CA ILE A 154 19.17 -17.03 4.15
C ILE A 154 19.56 -15.57 3.91
N GLU A 155 20.82 -15.24 4.09
CA GLU A 155 21.36 -13.96 3.69
C GLU A 155 21.69 -13.96 2.20
N ARG A 156 21.21 -12.95 1.47
CA ARG A 156 21.42 -12.81 0.03
C ARG A 156 22.10 -11.48 -0.29
N PRO A 157 23.17 -11.51 -1.12
CA PRO A 157 23.74 -10.28 -1.64
C PRO A 157 22.72 -9.59 -2.53
N ARG A 158 22.59 -8.28 -2.38
CA ARG A 158 21.77 -7.47 -3.26
C ARG A 158 22.49 -7.24 -4.58
N SER A 159 21.96 -7.76 -5.66
CA SER A 159 22.40 -7.48 -7.01
C SER A 159 21.23 -6.97 -7.85
N SER A 160 21.38 -5.80 -8.43
CA SER A 160 20.37 -5.24 -9.32
C SER A 160 20.98 -4.29 -10.33
N ARG A 161 20.38 -4.23 -11.50
CA ARG A 161 20.81 -3.36 -12.61
C ARG A 161 19.60 -2.63 -13.21
N ILE A 162 19.90 -1.61 -14.01
CA ILE A 162 18.95 -0.92 -14.88
C ILE A 162 19.27 -1.32 -16.31
N PHE A 163 18.25 -1.67 -17.10
CA PHE A 163 18.36 -1.87 -18.54
C PHE A 163 17.80 -0.64 -19.28
N TYR A 164 18.62 -0.08 -20.16
CA TYR A 164 18.26 1.04 -21.02
C TYR A 164 19.08 1.02 -22.32
N ARG A 165 18.42 1.07 -23.48
CA ARG A 165 19.03 1.08 -24.83
C ARG A 165 20.08 -0.01 -25.00
N ASN A 166 19.71 -1.26 -24.77
CA ASN A 166 20.56 -2.45 -24.88
C ASN A 166 21.83 -2.42 -24.02
N LYS A 167 21.83 -1.63 -22.92
CA LYS A 167 22.94 -1.57 -21.96
C LYS A 167 22.42 -1.75 -20.54
N PHE A 168 23.27 -2.34 -19.71
CA PHE A 168 23.03 -2.51 -18.29
C PHE A 168 23.84 -1.48 -17.51
N TYR A 169 23.20 -0.88 -16.51
CA TYR A 169 23.78 0.08 -15.58
C TYR A 169 23.61 -0.46 -14.17
N ARG A 170 24.63 -0.31 -13.34
CA ARG A 170 24.51 -0.71 -11.91
C ARG A 170 23.42 0.08 -11.21
N TYR A 171 22.74 -0.56 -10.29
CA TYR A 171 21.84 0.11 -9.37
C TYR A 171 22.29 -0.15 -7.92
N PRO A 172 22.59 0.87 -7.13
CA PRO A 172 22.46 2.31 -7.43
C PRO A 172 23.38 2.77 -8.58
N LEU A 173 22.92 3.82 -9.28
CA LEU A 173 23.67 4.35 -10.42
C LEU A 173 25.09 4.79 -9.99
N ASP A 174 26.12 4.18 -10.57
CA ASP A 174 27.46 4.73 -10.56
C ASP A 174 27.56 5.82 -11.63
N GLY A 175 27.78 7.07 -11.19
CA GLY A 175 27.77 8.22 -12.11
C GLY A 175 28.82 8.13 -13.23
N ILE A 176 29.98 7.51 -12.97
CA ILE A 176 31.05 7.34 -13.99
C ILE A 176 30.66 6.26 -14.98
N GLU A 177 30.24 5.10 -14.48
CA GLU A 177 29.78 3.99 -15.33
C GLU A 177 28.60 4.43 -16.20
N ALA A 178 27.65 5.18 -15.62
CA ALA A 178 26.50 5.69 -16.35
C ALA A 178 26.92 6.63 -17.49
N LEU A 179 27.83 7.58 -17.22
CA LEU A 179 28.32 8.52 -18.23
C LEU A 179 29.13 7.79 -19.33
N LEU A 180 29.98 6.83 -18.97
CA LEU A 180 30.75 6.04 -19.95
C LEU A 180 29.81 5.22 -20.83
N ASN A 181 28.82 4.57 -20.25
CA ASN A 181 27.86 3.76 -20.98
C ASN A 181 26.91 4.58 -21.87
N LEU A 182 26.58 5.81 -21.48
CA LEU A 182 25.79 6.73 -22.31
C LEU A 182 26.58 7.22 -23.55
N GLY A 183 27.91 7.26 -23.46
CA GLY A 183 28.79 7.80 -24.50
C GLY A 183 28.94 9.31 -24.42
N ILE A 184 29.97 9.86 -25.12
CA ILE A 184 30.41 11.23 -24.93
C ILE A 184 29.32 12.27 -25.21
N ILE A 185 28.57 12.12 -26.30
CA ILE A 185 27.55 13.09 -26.71
C ILE A 185 26.41 13.17 -25.66
N GLU A 186 25.88 12.01 -25.25
CA GLU A 186 24.77 11.95 -24.31
C GLU A 186 25.21 12.40 -22.90
N SER A 187 26.42 12.04 -22.50
CA SER A 187 27.01 12.46 -21.22
C SER A 187 27.21 13.97 -21.15
N THR A 188 27.69 14.58 -22.25
CA THR A 188 27.81 16.05 -22.34
C THR A 188 26.43 16.72 -22.20
N ARG A 189 25.41 16.20 -22.89
CA ARG A 189 24.02 16.69 -22.73
C ARG A 189 23.52 16.57 -21.30
N CYS A 190 23.80 15.47 -20.62
CA CYS A 190 23.43 15.27 -19.21
C CYS A 190 24.10 16.30 -18.29
N VAL A 191 25.42 16.54 -18.47
CA VAL A 191 26.17 17.52 -17.67
C VAL A 191 25.65 18.92 -17.92
N LEU A 192 25.47 19.34 -19.18
CA LEU A 192 24.93 20.65 -19.51
C LEU A 192 23.52 20.86 -18.95
N SER A 193 22.66 19.85 -19.07
CA SER A 193 21.30 19.88 -18.50
C SER A 193 21.31 20.00 -16.97
N TYR A 194 22.22 19.29 -16.29
CA TYR A 194 22.43 19.42 -14.85
C TYR A 194 22.89 20.83 -14.45
N LEU A 195 23.87 21.40 -15.15
CA LEU A 195 24.34 22.76 -14.89
C LEU A 195 23.20 23.78 -15.11
N ALA A 196 22.44 23.65 -16.18
CA ALA A 196 21.28 24.52 -16.44
C ALA A 196 20.25 24.47 -15.30
N ALA A 197 19.93 23.26 -14.79
CA ALA A 197 19.01 23.10 -13.66
C ALA A 197 19.55 23.73 -12.36
N ARG A 198 20.90 23.77 -12.17
CA ARG A 198 21.51 24.42 -11.02
C ARG A 198 21.50 25.94 -11.13
N VAL A 199 21.63 26.49 -12.34
CA VAL A 199 21.57 27.95 -12.58
C VAL A 199 20.16 28.48 -12.50
N LYS A 200 19.16 27.71 -12.99
CA LYS A 200 17.76 28.11 -13.02
C LYS A 200 16.86 26.95 -12.55
N PRO A 201 16.86 26.67 -11.25
CA PRO A 201 15.97 25.65 -10.72
C PRO A 201 14.51 26.11 -10.78
N CYS A 202 13.56 25.16 -10.89
CA CYS A 202 12.16 25.43 -10.69
C CYS A 202 11.92 25.80 -9.21
N PRO A 203 11.46 27.03 -8.89
CA PRO A 203 11.15 27.39 -7.53
C PRO A 203 9.86 26.66 -7.10
N ASN A 204 9.84 26.05 -5.93
CA ASN A 204 8.68 25.32 -5.38
C ASN A 204 8.18 24.21 -6.31
N PRO A 205 8.97 23.16 -6.56
CA PRO A 205 8.56 22.06 -7.42
C PRO A 205 7.32 21.36 -6.84
N LYS A 206 6.27 21.24 -7.65
CA LYS A 206 5.01 20.57 -7.26
C LYS A 206 4.96 19.13 -7.72
N SER A 207 5.60 18.81 -8.87
CA SER A 207 5.57 17.48 -9.44
C SER A 207 6.88 16.73 -9.24
N PHE A 208 6.80 15.39 -9.33
CA PHE A 208 7.97 14.51 -9.36
C PHE A 208 8.97 14.92 -10.42
N HIS A 209 8.49 15.25 -11.64
CA HIS A 209 9.32 15.72 -12.74
C HIS A 209 10.13 16.95 -12.32
N GLN A 210 9.47 18.01 -11.87
CA GLN A 210 10.13 19.26 -11.48
C GLN A 210 11.16 19.04 -10.36
N TRP A 211 10.81 18.22 -9.38
CA TRP A 211 11.70 17.92 -8.26
C TRP A 211 12.95 17.16 -8.70
N VAL A 212 12.80 16.09 -9.49
CA VAL A 212 13.93 15.28 -9.97
C VAL A 212 14.78 16.05 -10.97
N ALA A 213 14.16 16.80 -11.89
CA ALA A 213 14.89 17.63 -12.85
C ALA A 213 15.74 18.70 -12.16
N ASN A 214 15.27 19.29 -11.06
CA ASN A 214 16.07 20.21 -10.22
C ASN A 214 17.32 19.54 -9.62
N GLN A 215 17.22 18.25 -9.25
CA GLN A 215 18.32 17.53 -8.61
C GLN A 215 19.34 16.96 -9.61
N PHE A 216 18.88 16.49 -10.78
CA PHE A 216 19.69 15.71 -11.71
C PHE A 216 19.78 16.31 -13.12
N GLY A 217 19.00 17.34 -13.42
CA GLY A 217 18.82 17.89 -14.75
C GLY A 217 17.82 17.11 -15.59
N GLU A 218 17.15 17.80 -16.52
CA GLU A 218 16.10 17.26 -17.38
C GLU A 218 16.54 16.00 -18.16
N ARG A 219 17.80 15.98 -18.60
CA ARG A 219 18.28 14.88 -19.43
C ARG A 219 18.44 13.57 -18.65
N LEU A 220 19.01 13.60 -17.46
CA LEU A 220 19.11 12.42 -16.60
C LEU A 220 17.73 11.97 -16.08
N PHE A 221 16.85 12.93 -15.78
CA PHE A 221 15.47 12.65 -15.46
C PHE A 221 14.82 11.82 -16.58
N SER A 222 14.89 12.27 -17.83
CA SER A 222 14.26 11.59 -18.97
C SER A 222 14.82 10.19 -19.22
N ILE A 223 16.09 9.93 -18.90
CA ILE A 223 16.74 8.63 -19.12
C ILE A 223 16.45 7.65 -17.99
N PHE A 224 16.68 8.06 -16.73
CA PHE A 224 16.73 7.14 -15.60
C PHE A 224 15.53 7.22 -14.64
N PHE A 225 14.60 8.17 -14.83
CA PHE A 225 13.49 8.32 -13.92
C PHE A 225 12.13 8.26 -14.65
N LYS A 226 11.96 9.02 -15.72
CA LYS A 226 10.68 9.21 -16.38
C LYS A 226 10.02 7.89 -16.77
N THR A 227 10.61 7.15 -17.70
CA THR A 227 9.99 5.95 -18.30
C THR A 227 9.63 4.91 -17.25
N TYR A 228 10.52 4.63 -16.31
CA TYR A 228 10.25 3.64 -15.27
C TYR A 228 9.15 4.11 -14.31
N THR A 229 9.20 5.36 -13.88
CA THR A 229 8.20 5.92 -12.98
C THR A 229 6.81 5.91 -13.63
N GLU A 230 6.71 6.34 -14.88
CA GLU A 230 5.44 6.32 -15.63
C GLU A 230 4.91 4.90 -15.88
N LYS A 231 5.79 3.91 -16.13
CA LYS A 231 5.38 2.49 -16.19
C LYS A 231 4.78 2.02 -14.87
N VAL A 232 5.45 2.30 -13.75
CA VAL A 232 5.02 1.83 -12.42
C VAL A 232 3.70 2.50 -12.01
N TRP A 233 3.60 3.81 -12.17
CA TRP A 233 2.45 4.57 -11.65
C TRP A 233 1.31 4.71 -12.66
N GLY A 234 1.56 4.53 -13.96
CA GLY A 234 0.55 4.66 -15.01
C GLY A 234 0.03 6.07 -15.21
N MET A 235 0.77 7.06 -14.71
CA MET A 235 0.45 8.49 -14.80
C MET A 235 1.72 9.26 -15.14
N SER A 236 1.55 10.47 -15.68
CA SER A 236 2.67 11.34 -16.02
C SER A 236 3.46 11.73 -14.78
N CYS A 237 4.78 11.84 -14.93
CA CYS A 237 5.63 12.39 -13.88
C CYS A 237 5.28 13.85 -13.48
N ASP A 238 4.50 14.54 -14.29
CA ASP A 238 3.98 15.89 -13.99
C ASP A 238 2.75 15.85 -13.07
N GLU A 239 2.05 14.71 -12.98
CA GLU A 239 0.88 14.49 -12.14
C GLU A 239 1.24 13.85 -10.78
N ILE A 240 2.43 13.26 -10.69
CA ILE A 240 2.91 12.65 -9.44
C ILE A 240 3.45 13.75 -8.52
N SER A 241 3.01 13.76 -7.25
CA SER A 241 3.45 14.76 -6.25
C SER A 241 4.97 14.78 -6.03
N ALA A 242 5.54 15.98 -5.89
CA ALA A 242 6.96 16.19 -5.54
C ALA A 242 7.31 15.58 -4.17
N ASP A 243 6.38 15.52 -3.24
CA ASP A 243 6.57 14.94 -1.91
C ASP A 243 6.96 13.47 -1.99
N TRP A 244 6.34 12.73 -2.91
CA TRP A 244 6.68 11.33 -3.16
C TRP A 244 8.12 11.17 -3.64
N ALA A 245 8.57 12.05 -4.57
CA ALA A 245 9.97 12.08 -5.02
C ALA A 245 10.94 12.38 -3.88
N ALA A 246 10.61 13.38 -3.07
CA ALA A 246 11.43 13.81 -1.95
C ALA A 246 11.59 12.69 -0.90
N GLN A 247 10.57 11.88 -0.67
CA GLN A 247 10.64 10.75 0.25
C GLN A 247 11.51 9.59 -0.26
N ARG A 248 11.54 9.37 -1.58
CA ARG A 248 12.19 8.20 -2.19
C ARG A 248 13.61 8.41 -2.69
N ILE A 249 13.95 9.66 -3.08
CA ILE A 249 15.20 9.97 -3.78
C ILE A 249 16.16 10.78 -2.88
N LYS A 250 15.82 10.98 -1.61
CA LYS A 250 16.73 11.69 -0.66
C LYS A 250 18.06 10.97 -0.53
N GLY A 251 19.16 11.74 -0.61
CA GLY A 251 20.51 11.24 -0.41
C GLY A 251 21.29 10.91 -1.68
N LEU A 252 20.67 10.86 -2.85
CA LEU A 252 21.37 10.81 -4.12
C LEU A 252 21.78 12.23 -4.55
N SER A 253 23.07 12.53 -4.59
CA SER A 253 23.61 13.80 -5.09
C SER A 253 24.57 13.54 -6.26
N LEU A 254 24.17 13.96 -7.44
CA LEU A 254 25.04 13.88 -8.63
C LEU A 254 26.32 14.69 -8.45
N SER A 255 26.27 15.83 -7.75
CA SER A 255 27.44 16.62 -7.44
C SER A 255 28.46 15.85 -6.62
N THR A 256 28.03 15.11 -5.61
CA THR A 256 28.91 14.26 -4.80
C THR A 256 29.54 13.14 -5.64
N ALA A 257 28.75 12.52 -6.53
CA ALA A 257 29.24 11.50 -7.45
C ALA A 257 30.27 12.06 -8.44
N ILE A 258 29.99 13.21 -9.07
CA ILE A 258 30.91 13.88 -10.01
C ILE A 258 32.20 14.33 -9.29
N VAL A 259 32.11 14.99 -8.13
CA VAL A 259 33.27 15.41 -7.34
C VAL A 259 34.11 14.22 -6.90
N SER A 260 33.48 13.12 -6.48
CA SER A 260 34.17 11.87 -6.11
C SER A 260 34.88 11.24 -7.32
N ALA A 261 34.26 11.35 -8.49
CA ALA A 261 34.83 10.89 -9.76
C ALA A 261 36.06 11.69 -10.17
N VAL A 262 35.96 13.02 -10.15
CA VAL A 262 37.07 13.93 -10.46
C VAL A 262 38.22 13.75 -9.46
N LYS A 263 37.94 13.63 -8.18
CA LYS A 263 38.97 13.34 -7.15
C LYS A 263 39.68 12.02 -7.39
N ARG A 264 38.95 10.97 -7.79
CA ARG A 264 39.55 9.66 -8.14
C ARG A 264 40.46 9.75 -9.38
N SER A 265 40.02 10.46 -10.43
CA SER A 265 40.83 10.65 -11.65
C SER A 265 42.09 11.49 -11.42
N LEU A 266 42.06 12.37 -10.41
CA LEU A 266 43.22 13.17 -9.98
C LEU A 266 44.09 12.45 -8.92
N GLY A 267 43.84 11.17 -8.63
CA GLY A 267 44.62 10.39 -7.67
C GLY A 267 44.47 10.84 -6.20
N ILE A 268 43.53 11.72 -5.91
CA ILE A 268 43.28 12.21 -4.55
C ILE A 268 42.49 11.14 -3.81
N ARG A 269 43.14 10.38 -2.92
CA ARG A 269 42.46 9.48 -1.98
C ARG A 269 41.54 10.29 -1.06
N SER A 270 40.30 10.38 -1.40
CA SER A 270 39.27 10.87 -0.51
C SER A 270 39.10 9.85 0.61
N GLY A 271 39.28 10.27 1.87
CA GLY A 271 38.88 9.44 3.01
C GLY A 271 37.43 8.96 2.80
N LYS A 272 37.07 7.84 3.37
CA LYS A 272 35.75 7.22 3.27
C LYS A 272 34.65 8.28 3.33
N SER A 273 34.30 8.87 2.17
CA SER A 273 33.06 9.59 2.01
C SER A 273 31.99 8.49 2.09
N SER A 274 31.32 8.39 3.20
CA SER A 274 30.17 7.56 3.34
C SER A 274 29.08 8.09 2.39
N VAL A 275 29.12 7.68 1.14
CA VAL A 275 27.87 7.47 0.41
C VAL A 275 27.08 6.56 1.35
N LYS A 276 25.95 7.04 1.89
CA LYS A 276 25.05 6.24 2.71
C LYS A 276 24.92 4.90 1.98
N THR A 277 25.52 3.85 2.53
CA THR A 277 25.66 2.56 1.87
C THR A 277 24.25 2.00 1.73
N LEU A 278 23.81 1.85 0.51
CA LEU A 278 22.62 1.04 0.22
C LEU A 278 22.84 -0.34 0.82
N ILE A 279 21.76 -0.96 1.24
CA ILE A 279 21.75 -2.32 1.77
C ILE A 279 22.54 -3.22 0.84
N GLU A 280 23.63 -3.81 1.33
CA GLU A 280 24.50 -4.70 0.55
C GLU A 280 23.97 -6.13 0.54
N SER A 281 23.25 -6.54 1.59
CA SER A 281 22.58 -7.83 1.69
C SER A 281 21.20 -7.69 2.35
N PHE A 282 20.36 -8.70 2.18
CA PHE A 282 19.05 -8.80 2.82
C PHE A 282 18.77 -10.24 3.21
N HIS A 283 17.88 -10.43 4.17
CA HIS A 283 17.38 -11.75 4.50
C HIS A 283 16.24 -12.15 3.55
N TYR A 284 16.13 -13.44 3.28
CA TYR A 284 15.09 -13.99 2.42
C TYR A 284 14.76 -15.42 2.84
N PRO A 285 13.47 -15.78 2.97
CA PRO A 285 13.09 -17.17 3.24
C PRO A 285 13.46 -18.07 2.07
N ARG A 286 13.98 -19.28 2.33
CA ARG A 286 14.52 -20.20 1.33
C ARG A 286 13.62 -20.42 0.12
N ARG A 287 12.32 -20.53 0.34
CA ARG A 287 11.30 -20.78 -0.71
C ARG A 287 10.33 -19.62 -0.86
N GLY A 288 10.79 -18.39 -0.61
CA GLY A 288 10.02 -17.17 -0.78
C GLY A 288 9.32 -16.67 0.49
N PRO A 289 8.86 -15.41 0.49
CA PRO A 289 8.24 -14.74 1.64
C PRO A 289 6.97 -15.44 2.14
N GLY A 290 6.27 -16.18 1.29
CA GLY A 290 5.10 -16.98 1.67
C GLY A 290 5.36 -17.92 2.83
N MET A 291 6.57 -18.51 2.92
CA MET A 291 6.94 -19.39 4.04
C MET A 291 6.73 -18.73 5.41
N LEU A 292 7.08 -17.45 5.56
CA LEU A 292 6.90 -16.74 6.82
C LEU A 292 5.42 -16.62 7.18
N TRP A 293 4.60 -16.29 6.21
CA TRP A 293 3.17 -16.07 6.43
C TRP A 293 2.41 -17.37 6.66
N GLU A 294 2.81 -18.44 5.99
CA GLU A 294 2.31 -19.80 6.27
C GLU A 294 2.69 -20.26 7.69
N ALA A 295 3.93 -19.98 8.12
CA ALA A 295 4.37 -20.27 9.48
C ALA A 295 3.59 -19.44 10.52
N ALA A 296 3.36 -18.16 10.25
CA ALA A 296 2.56 -17.29 11.10
C ALA A 296 1.11 -17.80 11.22
N ALA A 297 0.50 -18.21 10.11
CA ALA A 297 -0.85 -18.76 10.08
C ALA A 297 -0.95 -20.07 10.90
N ARG A 298 -0.01 -20.99 10.71
CA ARG A 298 0.04 -22.24 11.50
C ARG A 298 0.17 -21.95 13.00
N LYS A 299 1.13 -21.11 13.40
CA LYS A 299 1.34 -20.76 14.83
C LYS A 299 0.12 -20.05 15.43
N PHE A 300 -0.57 -19.23 14.66
CA PHE A 300 -1.84 -18.62 15.07
C PHE A 300 -2.92 -19.68 15.34
N GLN A 301 -3.07 -20.65 14.44
CA GLN A 301 -4.04 -21.74 14.60
C GLN A 301 -3.66 -22.68 15.76
N ASP A 302 -2.38 -23.00 15.93
CA ASP A 302 -1.86 -23.80 17.05
C ASP A 302 -2.14 -23.15 18.42
N GLN A 303 -2.31 -21.83 18.46
CA GLN A 303 -2.69 -21.05 19.64
C GLN A 303 -4.21 -20.93 19.83
N GLY A 304 -5.01 -21.66 19.05
CA GLY A 304 -6.47 -21.65 19.13
C GLY A 304 -7.17 -20.58 18.28
N GLY A 305 -6.40 -19.84 17.46
CA GLY A 305 -6.95 -18.85 16.53
C GLY A 305 -7.69 -19.50 15.36
N GLN A 306 -8.72 -18.86 14.85
CA GLN A 306 -9.54 -19.36 13.75
C GLN A 306 -9.18 -18.68 12.44
N LEU A 307 -8.71 -19.43 11.45
CA LEU A 307 -8.39 -18.93 10.10
C LEU A 307 -9.43 -19.49 9.11
N MET A 308 -10.19 -18.60 8.50
CA MET A 308 -11.23 -18.91 7.52
C MET A 308 -10.79 -18.44 6.13
N MET A 309 -10.29 -19.37 5.33
CA MET A 309 -9.86 -19.14 3.95
C MET A 309 -11.07 -19.15 2.99
N GLY A 310 -10.95 -18.43 1.85
CA GLY A 310 -12.03 -18.31 0.87
C GLY A 310 -13.22 -17.49 1.34
N GLN A 311 -13.08 -16.70 2.41
CA GLN A 311 -14.11 -15.87 2.99
C GLN A 311 -13.81 -14.39 2.78
N ALA A 312 -14.60 -13.71 1.95
CA ALA A 312 -14.50 -12.27 1.74
C ALA A 312 -15.38 -11.51 2.75
N ALA A 313 -14.93 -10.36 3.24
CA ALA A 313 -15.78 -9.46 4.00
C ALA A 313 -16.83 -8.84 3.07
N GLY A 314 -18.12 -8.95 3.47
CA GLY A 314 -19.25 -8.30 2.86
C GLY A 314 -19.65 -7.03 3.64
N ALA A 315 -20.95 -6.93 4.00
CA ALA A 315 -21.45 -5.82 4.80
C ALA A 315 -20.86 -5.82 6.21
N MET A 316 -20.55 -4.62 6.72
CA MET A 316 -19.99 -4.38 8.04
C MET A 316 -20.92 -3.44 8.81
N GLN A 317 -21.75 -3.98 9.67
CA GLN A 317 -22.69 -3.18 10.45
C GLN A 317 -22.11 -2.86 11.83
N TYR A 318 -22.08 -1.60 12.21
CA TYR A 318 -21.66 -1.14 13.52
C TYR A 318 -22.85 -0.76 14.38
N ASP A 319 -22.94 -1.33 15.57
CA ASP A 319 -23.88 -0.93 16.59
C ASP A 319 -23.20 -0.02 17.61
N GLY A 320 -23.51 1.26 17.55
CA GLY A 320 -22.93 2.28 18.44
C GLY A 320 -23.36 2.13 19.91
N LEU A 321 -24.48 1.43 20.20
CA LEU A 321 -24.94 1.21 21.58
C LEU A 321 -24.13 0.11 22.27
N THR A 322 -23.98 -1.01 21.61
CA THR A 322 -23.19 -2.15 22.12
C THR A 322 -21.72 -2.05 21.78
N ARG A 323 -21.34 -1.12 20.89
CA ARG A 323 -19.99 -0.94 20.34
C ARG A 323 -19.45 -2.24 19.72
N ARG A 324 -20.31 -2.98 19.03
CA ARG A 324 -19.96 -4.21 18.34
C ARG A 324 -20.17 -4.11 16.83
N TRP A 325 -19.40 -4.86 16.13
CA TRP A 325 -19.51 -5.08 14.70
C TRP A 325 -20.27 -6.37 14.41
N LEU A 326 -21.10 -6.35 13.38
CA LEU A 326 -21.62 -7.55 12.72
C LEU A 326 -21.10 -7.53 11.29
N VAL A 327 -20.19 -8.44 10.99
CA VAL A 327 -19.52 -8.53 9.68
C VAL A 327 -20.07 -9.74 8.94
N GLU A 328 -20.63 -9.50 7.76
CA GLU A 328 -21.02 -10.54 6.83
C GLU A 328 -19.78 -11.09 6.11
N THR A 329 -19.65 -12.40 6.03
CA THR A 329 -18.61 -13.05 5.24
C THR A 329 -19.25 -13.78 4.07
N VAL A 330 -18.60 -13.72 2.91
CA VAL A 330 -19.10 -14.32 1.67
C VAL A 330 -18.10 -15.38 1.20
N GLY A 331 -18.54 -16.63 1.18
CA GLY A 331 -17.76 -17.76 0.67
C GLY A 331 -17.68 -17.77 -0.86
N GLN A 332 -16.79 -18.59 -1.41
CA GLN A 332 -16.66 -18.77 -2.87
C GLN A 332 -17.92 -19.38 -3.52
N ASP A 333 -18.67 -20.15 -2.75
CA ASP A 333 -19.96 -20.72 -3.13
C ASP A 333 -21.12 -19.72 -3.06
N GLY A 334 -20.85 -18.49 -2.65
CA GLY A 334 -21.84 -17.43 -2.43
C GLY A 334 -22.61 -17.58 -1.11
N GLN A 335 -22.28 -18.56 -0.27
CA GLN A 335 -22.88 -18.64 1.06
C GLN A 335 -22.40 -17.49 1.93
N THR A 336 -23.32 -16.95 2.73
CA THR A 336 -23.04 -15.84 3.64
C THR A 336 -23.16 -16.32 5.08
N ASN A 337 -22.17 -15.96 5.90
CA ASN A 337 -22.20 -16.15 7.35
C ASN A 337 -22.01 -14.80 8.02
N ARG A 338 -22.25 -14.71 9.33
CA ARG A 338 -22.09 -13.48 10.10
C ARG A 338 -21.20 -13.71 11.30
N ILE A 339 -20.33 -12.76 11.55
CA ILE A 339 -19.42 -12.77 12.69
C ILE A 339 -19.63 -11.48 13.48
N SER A 340 -19.99 -11.63 14.75
CA SER A 340 -20.05 -10.53 15.70
C SER A 340 -18.69 -10.34 16.35
N ALA A 341 -18.15 -9.13 16.32
CA ALA A 341 -16.83 -8.81 16.91
C ALA A 341 -16.88 -7.54 17.77
N ARG A 342 -16.09 -7.48 18.83
CA ARG A 342 -15.88 -6.24 19.59
C ARG A 342 -14.95 -5.31 18.83
N ASP A 343 -13.80 -5.81 18.39
CA ASP A 343 -12.80 -5.07 17.62
C ASP A 343 -12.68 -5.67 16.20
N VAL A 344 -12.48 -4.82 15.20
CA VAL A 344 -12.18 -5.24 13.83
C VAL A 344 -10.83 -4.67 13.40
N VAL A 345 -9.89 -5.56 13.05
CA VAL A 345 -8.61 -5.18 12.42
C VAL A 345 -8.75 -5.39 10.92
N CYS A 346 -8.70 -4.30 10.14
CA CYS A 346 -8.96 -4.35 8.71
C CYS A 346 -7.69 -4.05 7.89
N THR A 347 -7.31 -5.01 7.04
CA THR A 347 -6.23 -4.86 6.05
C THR A 347 -6.74 -4.72 4.63
N ALA A 348 -8.07 -4.84 4.43
CA ALA A 348 -8.71 -4.69 3.13
C ALA A 348 -8.57 -3.26 2.59
N PRO A 349 -8.67 -3.05 1.26
CA PRO A 349 -8.55 -1.73 0.68
C PRO A 349 -9.51 -0.72 1.30
N LEU A 350 -8.97 0.43 1.69
CA LEU A 350 -9.69 1.46 2.46
C LEU A 350 -11.00 1.91 1.78
N ARG A 351 -10.97 2.10 0.47
CA ARG A 351 -12.15 2.47 -0.33
C ARG A 351 -13.28 1.43 -0.22
N GLU A 352 -12.95 0.16 -0.33
CA GLU A 352 -13.91 -0.94 -0.24
C GLU A 352 -14.42 -1.11 1.19
N THR A 353 -13.56 -0.94 2.17
CA THR A 353 -13.93 -0.98 3.59
C THR A 353 -14.99 0.06 3.90
N LEU A 354 -14.79 1.32 3.52
CA LEU A 354 -15.78 2.37 3.79
C LEU A 354 -17.11 2.17 3.05
N ARG A 355 -17.09 1.52 1.89
CA ARG A 355 -18.32 1.15 1.16
C ARG A 355 -19.13 0.09 1.89
N ALA A 356 -18.47 -0.80 2.64
CA ALA A 356 -19.11 -1.90 3.34
C ALA A 356 -19.74 -1.50 4.69
N ILE A 357 -19.31 -0.36 5.27
CA ILE A 357 -19.73 0.07 6.62
C ILE A 357 -21.15 0.64 6.63
N SER A 358 -21.92 0.22 7.63
CA SER A 358 -23.26 0.75 7.97
C SER A 358 -23.34 1.00 9.49
N PRO A 359 -23.84 2.16 9.97
CA PRO A 359 -24.21 3.35 9.20
C PRO A 359 -23.07 3.83 8.30
N ARG A 360 -23.41 4.50 7.19
CA ARG A 360 -22.40 4.92 6.20
C ARG A 360 -21.53 6.04 6.76
N PRO A 361 -20.20 5.93 6.79
CA PRO A 361 -19.29 6.99 7.20
C PRO A 361 -19.46 8.26 6.35
N SER A 362 -19.32 9.42 6.95
CA SER A 362 -19.41 10.71 6.25
C SER A 362 -18.32 10.85 5.18
N SER A 363 -17.13 10.29 5.45
CA SER A 363 -15.97 10.26 4.55
C SER A 363 -16.07 9.23 3.42
N ALA A 364 -17.13 8.42 3.35
CA ALA A 364 -17.27 7.37 2.33
C ALA A 364 -17.33 7.92 0.89
N ALA A 365 -17.82 9.15 0.71
CA ALA A 365 -17.81 9.82 -0.59
C ALA A 365 -16.39 10.21 -1.01
N ALA A 366 -15.59 10.77 -0.10
CA ALA A 366 -14.19 11.09 -0.32
C ALA A 366 -13.37 9.82 -0.61
N ALA A 367 -13.56 8.76 0.18
CA ALA A 367 -12.90 7.47 -0.01
C ALA A 367 -13.11 6.87 -1.40
N SER A 368 -14.25 7.14 -2.06
CA SER A 368 -14.53 6.63 -3.41
C SER A 368 -13.57 7.14 -4.49
N ARG A 369 -12.86 8.23 -4.24
CA ARG A 369 -11.84 8.82 -5.13
C ARG A 369 -10.47 8.16 -4.99
N LEU A 370 -10.20 7.41 -3.92
CA LEU A 370 -8.95 6.69 -3.74
C LEU A 370 -8.73 5.68 -4.86
N GLN A 371 -7.54 5.71 -5.46
CA GLN A 371 -7.17 4.85 -6.57
C GLN A 371 -6.09 3.83 -6.16
N TYR A 372 -6.06 2.72 -6.87
CA TYR A 372 -5.08 1.66 -6.69
C TYR A 372 -4.49 1.27 -8.03
N ARG A 373 -3.22 0.93 -8.02
CA ARG A 373 -2.51 0.36 -9.16
C ARG A 373 -2.53 -1.15 -9.07
N ASP A 374 -2.85 -1.82 -10.15
CA ASP A 374 -2.88 -3.26 -10.28
C ASP A 374 -1.58 -3.77 -10.89
N PHE A 375 -1.37 -5.07 -10.82
CA PHE A 375 -0.07 -5.66 -11.09
C PHE A 375 -0.22 -7.06 -11.68
N ILE A 376 0.52 -7.34 -12.75
CA ILE A 376 0.58 -8.67 -13.36
C ILE A 376 2.01 -9.17 -13.26
N THR A 377 2.18 -10.38 -12.74
CA THR A 377 3.42 -11.13 -12.81
C THR A 377 3.26 -12.25 -13.83
N VAL A 378 4.14 -12.29 -14.84
CA VAL A 378 4.27 -13.42 -15.74
C VAL A 378 5.52 -14.18 -15.35
N ALA A 379 5.36 -15.35 -14.73
CA ALA A 379 6.46 -16.25 -14.45
C ALA A 379 6.75 -17.11 -15.68
N LEU A 380 8.00 -17.11 -16.12
CA LEU A 380 8.49 -17.93 -17.23
C LEU A 380 9.49 -18.96 -16.70
N ILE A 381 9.21 -20.23 -16.94
CA ILE A 381 10.08 -21.36 -16.57
C ILE A 381 11.06 -21.61 -17.68
N LEU A 382 12.36 -21.62 -17.35
CA LEU A 382 13.45 -21.85 -18.30
C LEU A 382 13.97 -23.30 -18.20
N ASP A 383 14.41 -23.84 -19.33
CA ASP A 383 15.07 -25.16 -19.43
C ASP A 383 16.57 -25.13 -19.09
N ARG A 384 17.07 -23.97 -18.70
CA ARG A 384 18.44 -23.71 -18.28
C ARG A 384 18.53 -22.53 -17.33
N PRO A 385 19.64 -22.36 -16.60
CA PRO A 385 19.81 -21.19 -15.72
C PRO A 385 19.73 -19.87 -16.52
N ALA A 386 19.20 -18.84 -15.87
CA ALA A 386 19.18 -17.49 -16.44
C ALA A 386 20.61 -17.00 -16.75
N THR A 387 20.75 -16.21 -17.81
CA THR A 387 22.04 -15.66 -18.26
C THR A 387 22.61 -14.57 -17.36
N PHE A 388 21.91 -14.19 -16.30
CA PHE A 388 22.29 -13.15 -15.36
C PHE A 388 22.05 -13.58 -13.91
N THR A 389 22.84 -13.00 -12.99
CA THR A 389 22.83 -13.33 -11.56
C THR A 389 22.22 -12.25 -10.68
N ASP A 390 21.69 -11.17 -11.26
CA ASP A 390 20.98 -10.15 -10.50
C ASP A 390 19.71 -10.75 -9.88
N ASN A 391 19.35 -10.28 -8.69
CA ASN A 391 18.05 -10.61 -8.11
C ASN A 391 16.91 -10.03 -8.96
N TRP A 392 17.11 -8.79 -9.47
CA TRP A 392 16.17 -8.16 -10.41
C TRP A 392 16.84 -7.11 -11.31
N ILE A 393 16.20 -6.84 -12.44
CA ILE A 393 16.59 -5.80 -13.39
C ILE A 393 15.43 -4.83 -13.57
N TYR A 394 15.68 -3.53 -13.38
CA TYR A 394 14.73 -2.47 -13.69
C TYR A 394 14.75 -2.14 -15.18
N ILE A 395 13.61 -2.10 -15.84
CA ILE A 395 13.52 -1.90 -17.29
C ILE A 395 13.07 -0.46 -17.59
N HIS A 396 14.04 0.39 -17.87
CA HIS A 396 13.82 1.80 -18.22
C HIS A 396 13.65 2.03 -19.73
N ASP A 397 13.78 0.99 -20.53
CA ASP A 397 13.63 1.07 -21.98
C ASP A 397 12.15 1.30 -22.35
N PRO A 398 11.81 2.37 -23.11
CA PRO A 398 10.43 2.65 -23.51
C PRO A 398 9.87 1.71 -24.58
N SER A 399 10.72 0.92 -25.22
CA SER A 399 10.32 0.01 -26.32
C SER A 399 9.64 -1.27 -25.85
N VAL A 400 9.59 -1.53 -24.54
CA VAL A 400 8.93 -2.66 -23.88
C VAL A 400 8.04 -2.19 -22.73
N LYS A 401 7.00 -2.95 -22.39
CA LYS A 401 6.04 -2.63 -21.34
C LYS A 401 6.49 -3.13 -19.97
N VAL A 402 7.27 -4.24 -19.93
CA VAL A 402 7.77 -4.79 -18.66
C VAL A 402 8.51 -3.72 -17.87
N GLY A 403 8.21 -3.64 -16.58
CA GLY A 403 8.83 -2.67 -15.66
C GLY A 403 10.02 -3.26 -14.92
N ARG A 404 9.95 -4.53 -14.54
CA ARG A 404 11.01 -5.22 -13.78
C ARG A 404 11.04 -6.70 -14.14
N ILE A 405 12.24 -7.29 -14.16
CA ILE A 405 12.45 -8.72 -14.37
C ILE A 405 13.15 -9.27 -13.14
N GLN A 406 12.56 -10.29 -12.51
CA GLN A 406 13.09 -11.01 -11.35
C GLN A 406 13.77 -12.29 -11.82
N ASN A 407 14.88 -12.68 -11.16
CA ASN A 407 15.47 -14.00 -11.31
C ASN A 407 15.34 -14.75 -9.97
N PHE A 408 14.36 -15.61 -9.86
CA PHE A 408 14.02 -16.24 -8.58
C PHE A 408 15.12 -17.18 -8.06
N ALA A 409 15.87 -17.85 -8.94
CA ALA A 409 17.04 -18.64 -8.54
C ALA A 409 18.13 -17.78 -7.87
N SER A 410 18.24 -16.50 -8.21
CA SER A 410 19.16 -15.55 -7.56
C SER A 410 18.65 -15.04 -6.21
N TRP A 411 17.34 -15.02 -6.00
CA TRP A 411 16.76 -14.73 -4.68
C TRP A 411 17.03 -15.90 -3.72
N SER A 412 16.76 -17.12 -4.15
CA SER A 412 17.15 -18.34 -3.47
C SER A 412 17.28 -19.51 -4.48
N PRO A 413 18.33 -20.33 -4.39
CA PRO A 413 18.42 -21.53 -5.22
C PRO A 413 17.24 -22.50 -5.03
N GLU A 414 16.60 -22.49 -3.86
CA GLU A 414 15.47 -23.36 -3.54
C GLU A 414 14.12 -22.87 -4.09
N MET A 415 14.10 -21.71 -4.77
CA MET A 415 12.93 -21.24 -5.52
C MET A 415 12.71 -22.01 -6.82
N VAL A 416 13.69 -22.76 -7.28
CA VAL A 416 13.62 -23.60 -8.46
C VAL A 416 14.00 -25.05 -8.10
N PRO A 417 13.48 -26.07 -8.80
CA PRO A 417 13.77 -27.48 -8.46
C PRO A 417 15.26 -27.80 -8.53
N ASP A 418 15.95 -27.28 -9.54
CA ASP A 418 17.41 -27.41 -9.71
C ASP A 418 17.95 -26.13 -10.39
N ALA A 419 18.66 -25.32 -9.64
CA ALA A 419 19.23 -24.06 -10.12
C ALA A 419 20.42 -24.26 -11.10
N ALA A 420 20.96 -25.48 -11.21
CA ALA A 420 22.03 -25.80 -12.14
C ALA A 420 21.50 -26.11 -13.56
N THR A 421 20.26 -26.57 -13.67
CA THR A 421 19.67 -27.05 -14.93
C THR A 421 18.43 -26.27 -15.36
N GLY A 422 17.89 -25.40 -14.53
CA GLY A 422 16.67 -24.66 -14.80
C GLY A 422 16.67 -23.26 -14.22
N GLY A 423 15.63 -22.48 -14.54
CA GLY A 423 15.43 -21.14 -14.03
C GLY A 423 13.96 -20.73 -13.99
N CYS A 424 13.69 -19.67 -13.24
CA CYS A 424 12.39 -19.03 -13.22
C CYS A 424 12.57 -17.52 -13.23
N LEU A 425 12.01 -16.85 -14.23
CA LEU A 425 11.99 -15.39 -14.35
C LEU A 425 10.58 -14.87 -14.12
N GLY A 426 10.45 -13.79 -13.34
CA GLY A 426 9.19 -13.09 -13.16
C GLY A 426 9.23 -11.74 -13.88
N LEU A 427 8.36 -11.55 -14.86
CA LEU A 427 8.19 -10.29 -15.58
C LEU A 427 7.01 -9.52 -14.97
N GLU A 428 7.26 -8.28 -14.58
CA GLU A 428 6.30 -7.45 -13.85
C GLU A 428 5.71 -6.36 -14.73
N TYR A 429 4.40 -6.34 -14.81
CA TYR A 429 3.60 -5.36 -15.55
C TYR A 429 2.68 -4.61 -14.61
N PHE A 430 2.63 -3.30 -14.76
CA PHE A 430 1.81 -2.41 -13.95
C PHE A 430 0.65 -1.89 -14.81
N CYS A 431 -0.57 -2.03 -14.32
CA CYS A 431 -1.80 -1.68 -15.05
C CYS A 431 -2.86 -1.14 -14.08
N PHE A 432 -3.98 -0.72 -14.63
CA PHE A 432 -5.20 -0.49 -13.88
C PHE A 432 -6.24 -1.54 -14.24
N ASP A 433 -7.14 -1.81 -13.31
CA ASP A 433 -8.36 -2.58 -13.57
C ASP A 433 -9.13 -1.95 -14.74
N GLY A 434 -9.47 -2.76 -15.75
CA GLY A 434 -10.07 -2.29 -17.00
C GLY A 434 -9.08 -1.83 -18.08
N ASP A 435 -7.77 -1.78 -17.84
CA ASP A 435 -6.77 -1.58 -18.90
C ASP A 435 -6.76 -2.77 -19.87
N SER A 436 -6.44 -2.53 -21.15
CA SER A 436 -6.31 -3.60 -22.15
C SER A 436 -5.32 -4.69 -21.75
N MET A 437 -4.29 -4.34 -21.00
CA MET A 437 -3.32 -5.30 -20.46
C MET A 437 -3.92 -6.16 -19.34
N TRP A 438 -4.75 -5.58 -18.47
CA TRP A 438 -5.44 -6.31 -17.41
C TRP A 438 -6.45 -7.30 -17.98
N GLU A 439 -7.17 -6.91 -19.03
CA GLU A 439 -8.17 -7.72 -19.71
C GLU A 439 -7.58 -8.74 -20.71
N SER A 440 -6.27 -8.67 -21.00
CA SER A 440 -5.60 -9.61 -21.91
C SER A 440 -5.67 -11.04 -21.38
N SER A 441 -5.74 -12.02 -22.27
CA SER A 441 -5.68 -13.43 -21.88
C SER A 441 -4.30 -13.80 -21.29
N ASP A 442 -4.24 -14.89 -20.52
CA ASP A 442 -2.97 -15.41 -20.00
C ASP A 442 -2.00 -15.79 -21.15
N ALA A 443 -2.55 -16.26 -22.27
CA ALA A 443 -1.76 -16.58 -23.46
C ALA A 443 -1.15 -15.31 -24.07
N ASP A 444 -1.92 -14.24 -24.24
CA ASP A 444 -1.42 -12.98 -24.80
C ASP A 444 -0.37 -12.34 -23.89
N MET A 445 -0.59 -12.38 -22.58
CA MET A 445 0.39 -11.89 -21.60
C MET A 445 1.69 -12.71 -21.61
N THR A 446 1.59 -14.02 -21.81
CA THR A 446 2.75 -14.90 -21.96
C THR A 446 3.53 -14.58 -23.25
N GLU A 447 2.84 -14.42 -24.36
CA GLU A 447 3.46 -14.06 -25.64
C GLU A 447 4.14 -12.69 -25.59
N LEU A 448 3.49 -11.69 -24.97
CA LEU A 448 4.10 -10.39 -24.71
C LEU A 448 5.39 -10.54 -23.90
N ALA A 449 5.34 -11.30 -22.81
CA ALA A 449 6.48 -11.49 -21.90
C ALA A 449 7.66 -12.17 -22.61
N ILE A 450 7.40 -13.22 -23.40
CA ILE A 450 8.43 -13.92 -24.19
C ILE A 450 9.06 -12.98 -25.21
N GLY A 451 8.24 -12.28 -26.00
CA GLY A 451 8.73 -11.35 -27.02
C GLY A 451 9.55 -10.19 -26.45
N GLU A 452 9.17 -9.68 -25.28
CA GLU A 452 9.94 -8.62 -24.60
C GLU A 452 11.25 -9.15 -24.01
N LEU A 453 11.25 -10.38 -23.48
CA LEU A 453 12.44 -11.02 -22.95
C LEU A 453 13.48 -11.30 -24.06
N GLU A 454 13.02 -11.75 -25.25
CA GLU A 454 13.85 -11.90 -26.47
C GLU A 454 14.40 -10.56 -26.92
N LYS A 455 13.56 -9.51 -26.96
CA LYS A 455 13.97 -8.17 -27.38
C LYS A 455 15.03 -7.55 -26.45
N ILE A 456 14.96 -7.85 -25.16
CA ILE A 456 15.96 -7.43 -24.17
C ILE A 456 17.23 -8.29 -24.25
N GLY A 457 17.15 -9.48 -24.84
CA GLY A 457 18.27 -10.42 -25.00
C GLY A 457 18.61 -11.21 -23.72
N LEU A 458 17.62 -11.44 -22.85
CA LEU A 458 17.82 -12.20 -21.60
C LEU A 458 17.49 -13.68 -21.71
N ALA A 459 16.59 -14.06 -22.61
CA ALA A 459 16.32 -15.44 -22.99
C ALA A 459 15.67 -15.47 -24.38
N THR A 460 15.65 -16.67 -25.01
CA THR A 460 14.98 -16.91 -26.27
C THR A 460 13.78 -17.84 -26.08
N ARG A 461 12.82 -17.80 -26.99
CA ARG A 461 11.58 -18.59 -26.94
C ARG A 461 11.80 -20.07 -26.71
N ASP A 462 12.82 -20.66 -27.38
CA ASP A 462 13.17 -22.08 -27.28
C ASP A 462 13.61 -22.52 -25.88
N GLN A 463 13.99 -21.55 -25.03
CA GLN A 463 14.37 -21.79 -23.63
C GLN A 463 13.18 -21.84 -22.69
N ILE A 464 12.00 -21.43 -23.14
CA ILE A 464 10.79 -21.31 -22.27
C ILE A 464 10.04 -22.65 -22.34
N ARG A 465 9.87 -23.29 -21.17
CA ARG A 465 9.13 -24.56 -21.03
C ARG A 465 7.71 -24.38 -20.53
N GLY A 466 7.45 -23.32 -19.77
CA GLY A 466 6.14 -23.08 -19.17
C GLY A 466 5.99 -21.66 -18.72
N SER A 467 4.75 -21.28 -18.47
CA SER A 467 4.40 -19.94 -17.98
C SER A 467 3.26 -19.97 -16.99
N ARG A 468 3.23 -19.00 -16.10
CA ARG A 468 2.12 -18.75 -15.19
C ARG A 468 1.86 -17.25 -15.10
N VAL A 469 0.62 -16.82 -15.33
CA VAL A 469 0.20 -15.44 -15.19
C VAL A 469 -0.56 -15.28 -13.87
N VAL A 470 -0.17 -14.31 -13.07
CA VAL A 470 -0.82 -13.96 -11.80
C VAL A 470 -1.21 -12.50 -11.83
N ARG A 471 -2.50 -12.23 -11.68
CA ARG A 471 -3.05 -10.88 -11.54
C ARG A 471 -3.25 -10.55 -10.07
N GLN A 472 -2.65 -9.46 -9.62
CA GLN A 472 -2.79 -8.96 -8.27
C GLN A 472 -3.50 -7.61 -8.30
N PRO A 473 -4.80 -7.57 -7.98
CA PRO A 473 -5.52 -6.32 -7.90
C PRO A 473 -5.08 -5.51 -6.68
N LYS A 474 -5.12 -4.19 -6.82
CA LYS A 474 -4.85 -3.21 -5.75
C LYS A 474 -3.50 -3.42 -5.06
N ALA A 475 -2.46 -3.63 -5.87
CA ALA A 475 -1.11 -3.88 -5.37
C ALA A 475 -0.49 -2.65 -4.70
N TYR A 476 -0.80 -1.45 -5.22
CA TYR A 476 -0.23 -0.19 -4.72
C TYR A 476 -1.32 0.89 -4.58
N PRO A 477 -1.36 1.63 -3.45
CA PRO A 477 -2.15 2.84 -3.37
C PRO A 477 -1.55 3.90 -4.29
N VAL A 478 -2.37 4.64 -5.03
CA VAL A 478 -1.95 5.75 -5.89
C VAL A 478 -1.88 7.03 -5.06
N TYR A 479 -0.84 7.82 -5.25
CA TYR A 479 -0.59 9.08 -4.56
C TYR A 479 -0.77 10.24 -5.54
N ASP A 480 -2.01 10.57 -5.83
CA ASP A 480 -2.40 11.79 -6.54
C ASP A 480 -2.36 13.03 -5.60
N ASP A 481 -2.74 14.18 -6.11
CA ASP A 481 -2.66 15.43 -5.35
C ASP A 481 -3.61 15.45 -4.14
N ASP A 482 -4.75 14.76 -4.21
CA ASP A 482 -5.83 14.81 -3.21
C ASP A 482 -5.73 13.69 -2.14
N TYR A 483 -4.94 12.64 -2.37
CA TYR A 483 -4.99 11.43 -1.54
C TYR A 483 -4.76 11.70 -0.05
N ARG A 484 -3.90 12.66 0.29
CA ARG A 484 -3.55 12.97 1.69
C ARG A 484 -4.73 13.54 2.44
N ASP A 485 -5.40 14.54 1.85
CA ASP A 485 -6.56 15.18 2.44
C ASP A 485 -7.71 14.18 2.61
N ILE A 486 -7.91 13.31 1.61
CA ILE A 486 -8.91 12.22 1.68
C ILE A 486 -8.60 11.26 2.83
N VAL A 487 -7.35 10.82 2.96
CA VAL A 487 -6.95 9.88 4.03
C VAL A 487 -7.09 10.53 5.41
N ASP A 488 -6.75 11.81 5.56
CA ASP A 488 -6.89 12.53 6.83
C ASP A 488 -8.35 12.77 7.22
N GLU A 489 -9.23 13.05 6.25
CA GLU A 489 -10.69 13.11 6.46
C GLU A 489 -11.21 11.75 6.95
N ILE A 490 -10.83 10.65 6.30
CA ILE A 490 -11.24 9.29 6.70
C ILE A 490 -10.75 8.95 8.10
N ARG A 491 -9.50 9.26 8.44
CA ARG A 491 -8.92 9.01 9.77
C ARG A 491 -9.72 9.71 10.86
N SER A 492 -10.09 10.96 10.62
CA SER A 492 -10.85 11.77 11.59
C SER A 492 -12.26 11.22 11.80
N ASP A 493 -12.97 10.94 10.71
CA ASP A 493 -14.32 10.38 10.73
C ASP A 493 -14.37 9.01 11.43
N LEU A 494 -13.46 8.09 11.06
CA LEU A 494 -13.45 6.76 11.67
C LEU A 494 -13.01 6.78 13.15
N ALA A 495 -12.07 7.65 13.53
CA ALA A 495 -11.65 7.77 14.92
C ALA A 495 -12.77 8.27 15.83
N GLU A 496 -13.65 9.13 15.32
CA GLU A 496 -14.78 9.67 16.06
C GLU A 496 -15.96 8.71 16.16
N HIS A 497 -16.34 8.07 15.04
CA HIS A 497 -17.58 7.31 14.94
C HIS A 497 -17.41 5.80 15.04
N TYR A 498 -16.20 5.26 14.73
CA TYR A 498 -15.91 3.81 14.70
C TYR A 498 -14.62 3.47 15.45
N PRO A 499 -14.51 3.79 16.76
CA PRO A 499 -13.24 3.78 17.49
C PRO A 499 -12.59 2.39 17.64
N ASN A 500 -13.34 1.32 17.40
CA ASN A 500 -12.87 -0.07 17.44
C ASN A 500 -12.75 -0.71 16.04
N LEU A 501 -12.64 0.14 15.00
CA LEU A 501 -12.16 -0.25 13.67
C LEU A 501 -10.69 0.16 13.54
N HIS A 502 -9.81 -0.82 13.42
CA HIS A 502 -8.37 -0.63 13.37
C HIS A 502 -7.87 -0.88 11.95
N LEU A 503 -7.42 0.18 11.27
CA LEU A 503 -6.86 0.08 9.92
C LEU A 503 -5.37 -0.20 9.99
N VAL A 504 -4.91 -1.25 9.31
CA VAL A 504 -3.49 -1.66 9.31
C VAL A 504 -2.99 -2.06 7.93
N GLY A 505 -1.68 -2.06 7.75
CA GLY A 505 -1.02 -2.55 6.56
C GLY A 505 -0.99 -1.55 5.40
N ARG A 506 -0.83 -2.05 4.17
CA ARG A 506 -0.72 -1.22 2.96
C ARG A 506 -2.07 -0.69 2.52
N ASN A 507 -2.99 -1.58 2.23
CA ASN A 507 -4.28 -1.23 1.61
C ASN A 507 -5.29 -0.72 2.64
N GLY A 508 -5.28 -1.24 3.87
CA GLY A 508 -6.16 -0.78 4.94
C GLY A 508 -5.87 0.67 5.35
N MET A 509 -4.64 1.13 5.20
CA MET A 509 -4.24 2.51 5.49
C MET A 509 -4.09 3.39 4.24
N HIS A 510 -4.28 2.86 3.04
CA HIS A 510 -3.94 3.53 1.79
C HIS A 510 -2.51 4.13 1.84
N LYS A 511 -1.55 3.39 2.40
CA LYS A 511 -0.17 3.83 2.63
C LYS A 511 0.81 2.83 2.03
N TYR A 512 1.85 3.31 1.32
CA TYR A 512 2.83 2.43 0.69
C TYR A 512 3.75 1.77 1.74
N ASN A 513 3.15 0.90 2.52
CA ASN A 513 3.83 0.11 3.53
C ASN A 513 4.47 -1.14 2.90
N ASN A 514 5.76 -1.37 3.17
CA ASN A 514 6.39 -2.66 2.94
C ASN A 514 5.91 -3.65 4.01
N GLN A 515 6.30 -4.92 3.91
CA GLN A 515 5.85 -5.94 4.85
C GLN A 515 6.23 -5.62 6.32
N ASP A 516 7.41 -5.11 6.57
CA ASP A 516 7.88 -4.71 7.90
C ASP A 516 7.08 -3.53 8.49
N HIS A 517 6.73 -2.54 7.64
CA HIS A 517 5.82 -1.46 8.05
C HIS A 517 4.41 -2.00 8.35
N ALA A 518 3.91 -2.93 7.53
CA ALA A 518 2.61 -3.56 7.77
C ALA A 518 2.62 -4.35 9.09
N MET A 519 3.70 -5.07 9.40
CA MET A 519 3.90 -5.73 10.68
C MET A 519 3.93 -4.73 11.83
N MET A 520 4.68 -3.64 11.71
CA MET A 520 4.75 -2.60 12.75
C MET A 520 3.39 -1.97 13.01
N THR A 521 2.60 -1.66 11.96
CA THR A 521 1.24 -1.13 12.17
C THR A 521 0.37 -2.10 12.95
N ALA A 522 0.51 -3.41 12.70
CA ALA A 522 -0.21 -4.44 13.43
C ALA A 522 0.27 -4.56 14.89
N MET A 523 1.58 -4.53 15.14
CA MET A 523 2.17 -4.57 16.49
C MET A 523 1.61 -3.43 17.35
N LEU A 524 1.63 -2.19 16.83
CA LEU A 524 1.12 -1.02 17.56
C LEU A 524 -0.41 -1.08 17.75
N THR A 525 -1.13 -1.66 16.80
CA THR A 525 -2.58 -1.88 16.92
C THR A 525 -2.90 -2.89 18.02
N VAL A 526 -2.13 -3.98 18.10
CA VAL A 526 -2.28 -4.97 19.19
C VAL A 526 -2.03 -4.33 20.56
N GLU A 527 -1.01 -3.47 20.70
CA GLU A 527 -0.77 -2.72 21.93
C GLU A 527 -1.98 -1.84 22.30
N ASN A 528 -2.60 -1.18 21.32
CA ASN A 528 -3.79 -0.36 21.55
C ASN A 528 -5.02 -1.19 21.97
N ILE A 529 -5.25 -2.35 21.32
CA ILE A 529 -6.36 -3.25 21.66
C ILE A 529 -6.19 -3.80 23.07
N VAL A 530 -4.98 -4.26 23.43
CA VAL A 530 -4.67 -4.80 24.74
C VAL A 530 -4.80 -3.73 25.84
N ALA A 531 -4.39 -2.51 25.55
CA ALA A 531 -4.52 -1.38 26.48
C ALA A 531 -5.99 -0.90 26.62
N GLY A 532 -6.87 -1.23 25.69
CA GLY A 532 -8.25 -0.74 25.65
C GLY A 532 -8.39 0.76 25.28
N HIS A 533 -7.30 1.39 24.86
CA HIS A 533 -7.28 2.79 24.42
C HIS A 533 -6.11 3.07 23.46
N LYS A 534 -6.12 4.22 22.78
CA LYS A 534 -5.04 4.62 21.88
C LYS A 534 -3.76 4.93 22.67
N LEU A 535 -2.87 3.93 22.81
CA LEU A 535 -1.54 4.04 23.43
C LEU A 535 -0.50 4.51 22.38
N ARG A 536 -0.66 4.09 21.12
CA ARG A 536 0.28 4.32 20.02
C ARG A 536 -0.41 4.95 18.83
N ASP A 537 0.30 5.82 18.12
CA ASP A 537 -0.14 6.31 16.82
C ASP A 537 0.36 5.38 15.70
N VAL A 538 -0.54 4.54 15.21
CA VAL A 538 -0.27 3.59 14.12
C VAL A 538 0.05 4.32 12.80
N TRP A 539 -0.48 5.53 12.61
CA TRP A 539 -0.28 6.29 11.39
C TRP A 539 1.11 6.92 11.28
N ALA A 540 1.83 7.05 12.40
CA ALA A 540 3.21 7.52 12.42
C ALA A 540 4.22 6.51 11.82
N VAL A 541 3.82 5.27 11.56
CA VAL A 541 4.67 4.28 10.89
C VAL A 541 4.94 4.71 9.46
N ASN A 542 6.21 4.63 9.00
CA ASN A 542 6.62 4.96 7.63
C ASN A 542 6.36 6.44 7.24
N GLU A 543 6.56 7.37 8.17
CA GLU A 543 6.57 8.81 7.88
C GLU A 543 7.97 9.34 7.55
N ASP A 544 9.03 8.60 7.95
CA ASP A 544 10.40 9.02 7.70
C ASP A 544 10.86 8.71 6.27
N ALA A 545 11.30 9.76 5.61
CA ALA A 545 11.86 9.70 4.26
C ALA A 545 13.19 8.92 4.14
N GLU A 546 13.87 8.62 5.25
CA GLU A 546 15.20 8.01 5.26
C GLU A 546 15.19 6.47 5.29
N TYR A 547 14.01 5.86 5.42
CA TYR A 547 13.90 4.44 5.74
C TYR A 547 14.34 3.50 4.60
N HIS A 548 14.11 3.86 3.36
CA HIS A 548 14.08 2.85 2.29
C HIS A 548 15.43 2.31 1.83
N GLU A 549 16.55 2.99 2.06
CA GLU A 549 17.82 2.55 1.44
C GLU A 549 19.11 2.88 2.23
N SER A 550 19.05 3.41 3.45
CA SER A 550 20.27 3.71 4.22
C SER A 550 20.62 2.57 5.19
N GLY A 551 21.75 1.91 4.97
CA GLY A 551 22.33 0.87 5.86
C GLY A 551 22.99 1.42 7.13
N THR A 552 22.54 2.54 7.69
CA THR A 552 23.04 3.04 8.97
C THR A 552 22.28 2.42 10.12
N GLU A 553 23.00 1.97 11.16
CA GLU A 553 22.43 1.50 12.41
C GLU A 553 21.41 2.49 13.00
N PRO A 554 20.35 2.02 13.66
CA PRO A 554 19.33 2.90 14.22
C PRO A 554 19.93 3.77 15.32
N GLN A 555 19.95 5.10 15.10
CA GLN A 555 20.00 6.01 16.24
C GLN A 555 18.65 5.93 16.95
N ALA A 556 18.67 5.53 18.21
CA ALA A 556 17.48 5.50 19.06
C ALA A 556 16.82 6.90 19.03
N GLY A 557 15.65 7.00 18.40
CA GLY A 557 14.83 8.21 18.33
C GLY A 557 14.63 8.89 17.00
N ALA A 558 15.27 8.41 15.89
CA ALA A 558 15.24 9.12 14.59
C ALA A 558 14.43 8.44 13.48
N SER A 559 13.76 7.32 13.72
CA SER A 559 12.89 6.66 12.74
C SER A 559 11.44 6.68 13.21
N GLY A 560 10.50 6.91 12.30
CA GLY A 560 9.07 6.74 12.54
C GLY A 560 8.68 5.29 12.88
N LEU A 561 9.62 4.36 12.76
CA LEU A 561 9.65 3.09 13.45
C LEU A 561 10.24 3.34 14.85
N ARG A 562 9.44 3.91 15.74
CA ARG A 562 9.80 3.90 17.14
C ARG A 562 10.17 2.47 17.52
N ALA A 563 11.33 2.29 18.16
CA ALA A 563 11.59 1.07 18.89
C ALA A 563 10.33 0.80 19.72
N VAL A 564 9.70 -0.34 19.49
CA VAL A 564 8.60 -0.78 20.35
C VAL A 564 9.20 -0.77 21.76
N PRO A 565 8.58 -0.12 22.75
CA PRO A 565 9.16 -0.08 24.08
C PRO A 565 9.50 -1.50 24.50
N THR A 566 10.73 -1.74 24.89
CA THR A 566 11.13 -3.01 25.49
C THR A 566 10.09 -3.33 26.56
N ARG A 567 9.45 -4.49 26.44
CA ARG A 567 8.41 -4.94 27.37
C ARG A 567 9.00 -5.00 28.78
N THR A 568 8.69 -4.00 29.59
CA THR A 568 8.87 -4.04 31.04
C THR A 568 7.54 -4.30 31.76
N VAL A 569 6.51 -4.77 31.05
CA VAL A 569 5.26 -5.19 31.69
C VAL A 569 5.21 -6.71 31.67
N GLN A 570 5.62 -7.32 32.76
CA GLN A 570 5.16 -8.66 33.11
C GLN A 570 3.65 -8.55 33.35
N TRP A 571 2.86 -9.05 32.39
CA TRP A 571 1.43 -9.28 32.61
C TRP A 571 1.32 -10.41 33.63
N GLY A 572 1.07 -10.07 34.88
CA GLY A 572 0.69 -11.03 35.89
C GLY A 572 -0.57 -11.75 35.46
N ARG A 573 -0.53 -13.06 35.39
CA ARG A 573 -1.73 -13.90 35.37
C ARG A 573 -2.50 -13.59 36.67
N THR A 574 -3.63 -12.96 36.55
CA THR A 574 -4.66 -12.96 37.61
C THR A 574 -5.88 -13.71 37.09
#